data_61080794eb64600436527ef57086fe25
#
_entry.id   61080794eb64600436527ef57086fe25
#
_cell.length_a   1.000
_cell.length_b   1.000
_cell.length_c   1.000
_cell.angle_alpha   90.00
_cell.angle_beta   90.00
_cell.angle_gamma   90.00
#
_symmetry.space_group_name_H-M   'P 1'
#
loop_
_entity.id
_entity.type
_entity.pdbx_description
1 polymer ?
#
loop_
_entity_poly.entity_id
_entity_poly.type
_entity_poly.pdbx_seq_one_letter_code
_entity_poly.pdbx_strand_id
1 'polypeptide(L)'
;MRTLKEIEKDIEKTRKHLRELYDEHNLALERDVNIDKSKYYTFHSPDDKDIVYTGKVQNYWKNSKGEYRFVVTGIQECWSDILDSCWAGFNAMYIISVSSEQLDNFLNNFTEITKEEYNKKVSDLFVNIKKWSNYWIDDE
;
A
#
# COMPACT_ATOMS: atom_id res chain seq x y z
N MET A 1 -47.10 -20.48 -2.93
CA MET A 1 -46.39 -19.17 -2.78
C MET A 1 -45.68 -19.17 -1.43
N ARG A 2 -44.42 -18.78 -1.43
CA ARG A 2 -43.62 -18.69 -0.18
C ARG A 2 -44.09 -17.52 0.68
N THR A 3 -44.09 -17.69 1.97
CA THR A 3 -44.43 -16.64 2.93
C THR A 3 -43.29 -15.65 3.07
N LEU A 4 -43.60 -14.44 3.52
CA LEU A 4 -42.57 -13.42 3.83
C LEU A 4 -41.55 -13.97 4.82
N LYS A 5 -41.98 -14.68 5.83
CA LYS A 5 -41.12 -15.32 6.84
C LYS A 5 -40.13 -16.31 6.22
N GLU A 6 -40.58 -17.11 5.27
CA GLU A 6 -39.71 -18.08 4.57
C GLU A 6 -38.65 -17.36 3.72
N ILE A 7 -39.06 -16.29 3.01
CA ILE A 7 -38.16 -15.49 2.20
C ILE A 7 -37.11 -14.80 3.09
N GLU A 8 -37.52 -14.19 4.19
CA GLU A 8 -36.61 -13.54 5.15
C GLU A 8 -35.60 -14.50 5.74
N LYS A 9 -36.04 -15.73 6.05
CA LYS A 9 -35.17 -16.78 6.56
C LYS A 9 -34.09 -17.17 5.53
N ASP A 10 -34.46 -17.27 4.27
CA ASP A 10 -33.51 -17.58 3.19
C ASP A 10 -32.53 -16.45 2.95
N ILE A 11 -33.00 -15.21 3.04
CA ILE A 11 -32.13 -14.02 2.93
C ILE A 11 -31.06 -14.04 4.03
N GLU A 12 -31.48 -14.30 5.27
CA GLU A 12 -30.56 -14.35 6.40
C GLU A 12 -29.53 -15.50 6.26
N LYS A 13 -29.99 -16.65 5.81
CA LYS A 13 -29.11 -17.79 5.54
C LYS A 13 -28.07 -17.49 4.45
N THR A 14 -28.51 -16.81 3.40
CA THR A 14 -27.62 -16.42 2.29
C THR A 14 -26.61 -15.35 2.74
N ARG A 15 -27.05 -14.39 3.55
CA ARG A 15 -26.14 -13.37 4.12
C ARG A 15 -25.07 -13.99 5.00
N LYS A 16 -25.45 -14.95 5.82
CA LYS A 16 -24.50 -15.68 6.67
C LYS A 16 -23.47 -16.43 5.85
N HIS A 17 -23.92 -17.13 4.81
CA HIS A 17 -23.04 -17.86 3.90
C HIS A 17 -22.08 -16.92 3.17
N LEU A 18 -22.56 -15.76 2.72
CA LEU A 18 -21.75 -14.76 2.05
C LEU A 18 -20.64 -14.21 2.98
N ARG A 19 -20.97 -13.94 4.24
CA ARG A 19 -19.98 -13.52 5.25
C ARG A 19 -18.90 -14.58 5.45
N GLU A 20 -19.27 -15.84 5.53
CA GLU A 20 -18.31 -16.95 5.65
C GLU A 20 -17.37 -17.03 4.44
N LEU A 21 -17.90 -16.83 3.23
CA LEU A 21 -17.08 -16.79 2.01
C LEU A 21 -16.12 -15.60 1.97
N TYR A 22 -16.55 -14.43 2.42
CA TYR A 22 -15.67 -13.26 2.52
C TYR A 22 -14.55 -13.49 3.54
N ASP A 23 -14.85 -14.12 4.67
CA ASP A 23 -13.85 -14.45 5.68
C ASP A 23 -12.80 -15.42 5.11
N GLU A 24 -13.23 -16.44 4.39
CA GLU A 24 -12.33 -17.37 3.70
C GLU A 24 -11.48 -16.68 2.66
N HIS A 25 -12.08 -15.77 1.87
CA HIS A 25 -11.39 -14.99 0.86
C HIS A 25 -10.30 -14.11 1.50
N ASN A 26 -10.61 -13.44 2.59
CA ASN A 26 -9.65 -12.58 3.29
C ASN A 26 -8.49 -13.39 3.86
N LEU A 27 -8.75 -14.57 4.43
CA LEU A 27 -7.70 -15.44 4.94
C LEU A 27 -6.80 -15.96 3.82
N ALA A 28 -7.38 -16.32 2.68
CA ALA A 28 -6.62 -16.75 1.52
C ALA A 28 -5.75 -15.61 0.97
N LEU A 29 -6.30 -14.40 0.92
CA LEU A 29 -5.58 -13.21 0.48
C LEU A 29 -4.40 -12.90 1.39
N GLU A 30 -4.59 -12.97 2.72
CA GLU A 30 -3.52 -12.76 3.69
C GLU A 30 -2.39 -13.78 3.53
N ARG A 31 -2.70 -15.03 3.22
CA ARG A 31 -1.69 -16.06 2.94
C ARG A 31 -0.91 -15.78 1.66
N ASP A 32 -1.60 -15.36 0.60
CA ASP A 32 -0.99 -15.09 -0.70
C ASP A 32 -0.07 -13.86 -0.65
N VAL A 33 -0.51 -12.80 0.02
CA VAL A 33 0.26 -11.55 0.15
C VAL A 33 1.34 -11.67 1.22
N ASN A 34 1.01 -12.22 2.38
CA ASN A 34 1.93 -12.49 3.49
C ASN A 34 2.78 -11.27 3.92
N ILE A 35 2.18 -10.09 3.97
CA ILE A 35 2.81 -8.87 4.47
C ILE A 35 2.32 -8.60 5.89
N ASP A 36 3.26 -8.34 6.79
CA ASP A 36 2.94 -7.92 8.15
C ASP A 36 2.69 -6.40 8.17
N LYS A 37 1.44 -6.01 8.40
CA LYS A 37 1.01 -4.60 8.41
C LYS A 37 1.59 -3.80 9.59
N SER A 38 2.14 -4.46 10.59
CA SER A 38 2.77 -3.80 11.75
C SER A 38 4.22 -3.40 11.48
N LYS A 39 4.82 -3.91 10.42
CA LYS A 39 6.22 -3.68 10.08
C LYS A 39 6.41 -2.60 9.04
N TYR A 40 7.63 -2.08 8.97
CA TYR A 40 8.05 -1.10 7.97
C TYR A 40 8.88 -1.77 6.90
N TYR A 41 8.70 -1.33 5.66
CA TYR A 41 9.39 -1.91 4.51
C TYR A 41 9.88 -0.82 3.57
N THR A 42 10.90 -1.16 2.78
CA THR A 42 11.27 -0.41 1.58
C THR A 42 11.07 -1.33 0.38
N PHE A 43 10.52 -0.79 -0.69
CA PHE A 43 10.23 -1.52 -1.92
C PHE A 43 10.06 -0.56 -3.09
N HIS A 44 10.29 -1.05 -4.31
CA HIS A 44 10.06 -0.24 -5.51
C HIS A 44 8.68 -0.51 -6.12
N SER A 45 8.23 0.41 -6.98
CA SER A 45 6.99 0.26 -7.74
C SER A 45 7.04 -1.00 -8.63
N PRO A 46 5.89 -1.67 -8.86
CA PRO A 46 5.86 -2.81 -9.77
C PRO A 46 6.18 -2.46 -11.23
N ASP A 47 5.96 -1.21 -11.61
CA ASP A 47 6.12 -0.75 -13.00
C ASP A 47 7.41 0.04 -13.22
N ASP A 48 8.00 0.60 -12.18
CA ASP A 48 9.18 1.45 -12.27
C ASP A 48 10.10 1.27 -11.05
N LYS A 49 11.29 0.72 -11.29
CA LYS A 49 12.28 0.47 -10.23
C LYS A 49 12.86 1.75 -9.64
N ASP A 50 12.75 2.87 -10.34
CA ASP A 50 13.25 4.16 -9.88
C ASP A 50 12.30 4.84 -8.88
N ILE A 51 11.07 4.33 -8.76
CA ILE A 51 10.11 4.79 -7.76
C ILE A 51 10.19 3.87 -6.54
N VAL A 52 10.69 4.40 -5.43
CA VAL A 52 10.89 3.65 -4.18
C VAL A 52 9.98 4.16 -3.08
N TYR A 53 9.34 3.25 -2.41
CA TYR A 53 8.48 3.53 -1.25
C TYR A 53 9.17 3.04 0.02
N THR A 54 9.03 3.82 1.09
CA THR A 54 9.51 3.43 2.42
C THR A 54 8.41 3.75 3.43
N GLY A 55 7.85 2.72 4.04
CA GLY A 55 6.76 2.91 4.99
C GLY A 55 6.02 1.64 5.33
N LYS A 56 4.73 1.79 5.62
CA LYS A 56 3.83 0.70 6.02
C LYS A 56 2.78 0.43 4.95
N VAL A 57 2.46 -0.84 4.78
CA VAL A 57 1.25 -1.25 4.08
C VAL A 57 0.09 -1.20 5.08
N GLN A 58 -0.82 -0.27 4.90
CA GLN A 58 -1.97 -0.08 5.78
C GLN A 58 -3.08 -1.10 5.52
N ASN A 59 -3.28 -1.42 4.23
CA ASN A 59 -4.29 -2.38 3.81
C ASN A 59 -4.00 -2.87 2.40
N TYR A 60 -4.63 -3.97 2.03
CA TYR A 60 -4.59 -4.49 0.67
C TYR A 60 -5.86 -5.28 0.38
N TRP A 61 -6.24 -5.34 -0.90
CA TRP A 61 -7.37 -6.12 -1.37
C TRP A 61 -7.16 -6.52 -2.82
N LYS A 62 -7.98 -7.45 -3.29
CA LYS A 62 -8.04 -7.84 -4.70
C LYS A 62 -9.36 -7.33 -5.27
N ASN A 63 -9.29 -6.56 -6.35
CA ASN A 63 -10.49 -5.99 -6.97
C ASN A 63 -11.18 -7.01 -7.90
N SER A 64 -12.34 -6.63 -8.46
CA SER A 64 -13.12 -7.49 -9.35
C SER A 64 -12.41 -7.82 -10.67
N LYS A 65 -11.40 -7.03 -11.04
CA LYS A 65 -10.59 -7.25 -12.25
C LYS A 65 -9.39 -8.19 -12.00
N GLY A 66 -9.24 -8.68 -10.77
CA GLY A 66 -8.12 -9.53 -10.39
C GLY A 66 -6.82 -8.79 -10.10
N GLU A 67 -6.87 -7.46 -9.98
CA GLU A 67 -5.71 -6.65 -9.58
C GLU A 67 -5.62 -6.56 -8.07
N TYR A 68 -4.40 -6.64 -7.55
CA TYR A 68 -4.13 -6.41 -6.13
C TYR A 68 -3.90 -4.92 -5.91
N ARG A 69 -4.50 -4.37 -4.88
CA ARG A 69 -4.36 -2.96 -4.48
C ARG A 69 -3.74 -2.90 -3.10
N PHE A 70 -2.71 -2.09 -2.96
CA PHE A 70 -2.00 -1.88 -1.70
C PHE A 70 -2.10 -0.41 -1.31
N VAL A 71 -2.55 -0.13 -0.09
CA VAL A 71 -2.56 1.22 0.48
C VAL A 71 -1.31 1.36 1.32
N VAL A 72 -0.47 2.31 0.98
CA VAL A 72 0.83 2.53 1.62
C VAL A 72 0.87 3.93 2.23
N THR A 73 1.43 4.02 3.42
CA THR A 73 1.74 5.30 4.08
C THR A 73 3.24 5.42 4.26
N GLY A 74 3.82 6.49 3.77
CA GLY A 74 5.26 6.70 3.93
C GLY A 74 5.87 7.63 2.90
N ILE A 75 7.16 7.43 2.68
CA ILE A 75 7.96 8.24 1.79
C ILE A 75 7.99 7.62 0.40
N GLN A 76 7.75 8.44 -0.61
CA GLN A 76 7.94 8.08 -2.01
C GLN A 76 9.12 8.86 -2.56
N GLU A 77 10.06 8.17 -3.17
CA GLU A 77 11.23 8.76 -3.80
C GLU A 77 11.27 8.37 -5.28
N CYS A 78 11.64 9.30 -6.15
CA CYS A 78 11.72 9.06 -7.57
C CYS A 78 12.94 9.75 -8.16
N TRP A 79 13.77 8.98 -8.87
CA TRP A 79 14.87 9.53 -9.64
C TRP A 79 14.37 10.01 -11.01
N SER A 80 14.84 11.17 -11.42
CA SER A 80 14.56 11.70 -12.76
C SER A 80 15.84 11.93 -13.53
N ASP A 81 16.04 11.18 -14.60
CA ASP A 81 17.19 11.35 -15.51
C ASP A 81 17.14 12.69 -16.24
N ILE A 82 15.93 13.16 -16.58
CA ILE A 82 15.73 14.42 -17.29
C ILE A 82 16.21 15.61 -16.46
N LEU A 83 15.91 15.59 -15.14
CA LEU A 83 16.27 16.65 -14.21
C LEU A 83 17.61 16.38 -13.51
N ASP A 84 18.20 15.22 -13.71
CA ASP A 84 19.39 14.74 -13.01
C ASP A 84 19.27 14.94 -11.49
N SER A 85 18.08 14.61 -10.97
CA SER A 85 17.75 14.82 -9.56
C SER A 85 16.77 13.77 -9.05
N CYS A 86 16.74 13.62 -7.73
CA CYS A 86 15.77 12.79 -7.04
C CYS A 86 14.82 13.68 -6.26
N TRP A 87 13.52 13.43 -6.37
CA TRP A 87 12.55 14.08 -5.50
C TRP A 87 12.00 13.08 -4.50
N ALA A 88 11.59 13.59 -3.34
CA ALA A 88 10.97 12.78 -2.29
C ALA A 88 9.79 13.53 -1.71
N GLY A 89 8.78 12.77 -1.28
CA GLY A 89 7.60 13.32 -0.66
C GLY A 89 7.01 12.31 0.33
N PHE A 90 6.19 12.81 1.24
CA PHE A 90 5.43 11.98 2.17
C PHE A 90 3.99 11.86 1.70
N ASN A 91 3.49 10.63 1.64
CA ASN A 91 2.11 10.33 1.31
C ASN A 91 1.44 9.63 2.50
N ALA A 92 0.37 10.23 3.00
CA ALA A 92 -0.44 9.62 4.06
C ALA A 92 -1.22 8.41 3.54
N MET A 93 -1.59 8.45 2.27
CA MET A 93 -2.30 7.34 1.62
C MET A 93 -1.96 7.31 0.12
N TYR A 94 -1.33 6.25 -0.31
CA TYR A 94 -1.02 6.03 -1.72
C TYR A 94 -1.48 4.62 -2.10
N ILE A 95 -2.15 4.49 -3.25
CA ILE A 95 -2.66 3.20 -3.73
C ILE A 95 -1.78 2.70 -4.87
N ILE A 96 -1.22 1.51 -4.70
CA ILE A 96 -0.40 0.84 -5.71
C ILE A 96 -1.21 -0.32 -6.28
N SER A 97 -1.31 -0.39 -7.60
CA SER A 97 -1.99 -1.47 -8.33
C SER A 97 -0.97 -2.48 -8.83
N VAL A 98 -1.20 -3.75 -8.56
CA VAL A 98 -0.30 -4.84 -8.96
C VAL A 98 -1.13 -5.93 -9.63
N SER A 99 -0.74 -6.33 -10.84
CA SER A 99 -1.39 -7.45 -11.53
C SER A 99 -1.02 -8.77 -10.86
N SER A 100 -1.82 -9.81 -11.12
CA SER A 100 -1.53 -11.15 -10.62
C SER A 100 -0.17 -11.67 -11.10
N GLU A 101 0.23 -11.26 -12.30
CA GLU A 101 1.52 -11.65 -12.89
C GLU A 101 2.71 -10.95 -12.22
N GLN A 102 2.50 -9.73 -11.72
CA GLN A 102 3.53 -8.92 -11.07
C GLN A 102 3.66 -9.20 -9.57
N LEU A 103 2.67 -9.84 -8.96
CA LEU A 103 2.55 -9.95 -7.50
C LEU A 103 3.79 -10.55 -6.85
N ASP A 104 4.26 -11.69 -7.33
CA ASP A 104 5.41 -12.38 -6.71
C ASP A 104 6.68 -11.53 -6.79
N ASN A 105 6.96 -10.93 -7.93
CA ASN A 105 8.11 -10.04 -8.10
C ASN A 105 7.99 -8.79 -7.22
N PHE A 106 6.79 -8.25 -7.11
CA PHE A 106 6.53 -7.08 -6.27
C PHE A 106 6.80 -7.42 -4.79
N LEU A 107 6.24 -8.51 -4.29
CA LEU A 107 6.41 -8.92 -2.89
C LEU A 107 7.86 -9.30 -2.59
N ASN A 108 8.55 -9.92 -3.52
CA ASN A 108 9.94 -10.34 -3.35
C ASN A 108 10.92 -9.17 -3.24
N ASN A 109 10.54 -7.97 -3.70
CA ASN A 109 11.40 -6.80 -3.57
C ASN A 109 11.23 -6.06 -2.23
N PHE A 110 10.29 -6.48 -1.39
CA PHE A 110 10.11 -5.89 -0.06
C PHE A 110 11.28 -6.23 0.85
N THR A 111 11.85 -5.20 1.47
CA THR A 111 12.91 -5.34 2.49
C THR A 111 12.41 -4.73 3.78
N GLU A 112 12.37 -5.52 4.83
CA GLU A 112 11.97 -5.04 6.15
C GLU A 112 13.04 -4.10 6.71
N ILE A 113 12.59 -2.98 7.27
CA ILE A 113 13.43 -2.01 7.98
C ILE A 113 12.91 -1.81 9.40
N THR A 114 13.74 -1.25 10.25
CA THR A 114 13.34 -0.94 11.62
C THR A 114 12.48 0.33 11.67
N LYS A 115 11.70 0.47 12.75
CA LYS A 115 10.94 1.69 13.01
C LYS A 115 11.88 2.90 13.15
N GLU A 116 13.04 2.70 13.74
CA GLU A 116 14.07 3.73 13.92
C GLU A 116 14.62 4.21 12.58
N GLU A 117 14.91 3.29 11.66
CA GLU A 117 15.35 3.61 10.30
C GLU A 117 14.27 4.41 9.54
N TYR A 118 13.02 4.00 9.67
CA TYR A 118 11.89 4.72 9.07
C TYR A 118 11.76 6.12 9.64
N ASN A 119 11.77 6.26 10.97
CA ASN A 119 11.65 7.55 11.64
C ASN A 119 12.78 8.51 11.26
N LYS A 120 14.01 7.98 11.15
CA LYS A 120 15.15 8.77 10.70
C LYS A 120 14.94 9.29 9.28
N LYS A 121 14.46 8.44 8.38
CA LYS A 121 14.20 8.82 6.99
C LYS A 121 13.12 9.90 6.89
N VAL A 122 12.05 9.79 7.67
CA VAL A 122 10.99 10.81 7.75
C VAL A 122 11.56 12.13 8.28
N SER A 123 12.34 12.09 9.35
CA SER A 123 12.98 13.29 9.93
C SER A 123 13.89 13.97 8.92
N ASP A 124 14.71 13.22 8.22
CA ASP A 124 15.63 13.73 7.19
C ASP A 124 14.85 14.40 6.05
N LEU A 125 13.73 13.82 5.65
CA LEU A 125 12.87 14.40 4.63
C LEU A 125 12.30 15.76 5.07
N PHE A 126 11.78 15.88 6.28
CA PHE A 126 11.23 17.13 6.81
C PHE A 126 12.30 18.21 6.96
N VAL A 127 13.50 17.84 7.38
CA VAL A 127 14.65 18.76 7.44
C VAL A 127 14.97 19.31 6.04
N ASN A 128 14.99 18.45 5.03
CA ASN A 128 15.25 18.86 3.64
C ASN A 128 14.16 19.77 3.09
N ILE A 129 12.89 19.46 3.36
CA ILE A 129 11.76 20.30 2.95
C ILE A 129 11.89 21.70 3.57
N LYS A 130 12.25 21.77 4.86
CA LYS A 130 12.45 23.04 5.56
C LYS A 130 13.60 23.85 4.95
N LYS A 131 14.70 23.19 4.59
CA LYS A 131 15.83 23.83 3.90
C LYS A 131 15.41 24.41 2.56
N TRP A 132 14.68 23.67 1.75
CA TRP A 132 14.19 24.15 0.45
C TRP A 132 13.24 25.32 0.62
N SER A 133 12.35 25.29 1.59
CA SER A 133 11.43 26.39 1.91
C SER A 133 12.20 27.65 2.30
N ASN A 134 13.20 27.53 3.18
CA ASN A 134 14.03 28.65 3.62
C ASN A 134 14.86 29.22 2.45
N TYR A 135 15.38 28.38 1.59
CA TYR A 135 16.13 28.78 0.41
C TYR A 135 15.31 29.72 -0.49
N TRP A 136 14.07 29.36 -0.77
CA TRP A 136 13.18 30.18 -1.60
C TRP A 136 12.77 31.50 -0.94
N ILE A 137 12.69 31.52 0.39
CA ILE A 137 12.38 32.73 1.17
C ILE A 137 13.59 33.68 1.20
N ASP A 138 14.78 33.12 1.42
CA ASP A 138 16.03 33.91 1.54
C ASP A 138 16.48 34.53 0.21
N ASP A 139 16.01 34.00 -0.91
CA ASP A 139 16.34 34.47 -2.27
C ASP A 139 15.50 35.69 -2.71
N GLU A 140 14.54 36.08 -1.88
CA GLU A 140 13.76 37.31 -2.05
C GLU A 140 14.49 38.50 -1.40
#